data_a76a8a6b8a510310445daee48c224fe2
#
_entry.id   a76a8a6b8a510310445daee48c224fe2
#
_cell.length_a   1.000
_cell.length_b   1.000
_cell.length_c   1.000
_cell.angle_alpha   90.00
_cell.angle_beta   90.00
_cell.angle_gamma   90.00
#
_symmetry.space_group_name_H-M   'P 1'
#
loop_
_entity.id
_entity.type
_entity.pdbx_description
1 polymer ?
#
loop_
_entity_poly.entity_id
_entity_poly.type
_entity_poly.pdbx_seq_one_letter_code
_entity_poly.pdbx_strand_id
1 'polypeptide(L)'
;TIELSVGRASRRSIGLSFETLTPNKKWKYCKYFMIFGNYVLMAFYTMVTGWMLYYTIEMFTGFLTSVPMTQEESGNFFNSMLQEPEPQIMFTAAVTIAGFAVCAFGLRKGVEGFTKPLMVLLFLLLLFLATRSFFLPGFKEGIQYYLYPDFSKITKDNFYEILSAACGQAFFTLGVGIGSLQIFGSYMSSKKSIAYEASVIAILDTLVAFLAGIVIFPACFSYAVEPGQGPGLI
;
A
#
# COMPACT_ATOMS: atom_id res chain seq x y z
N THR A 1 -11.36 13.04 5.40
CA THR A 1 -12.34 13.65 6.36
C THR A 1 -13.76 13.16 6.12
N ILE A 2 -14.29 13.15 4.87
CA ILE A 2 -15.70 12.81 4.58
C ILE A 2 -16.03 11.37 5.04
N GLU A 3 -15.26 10.37 4.65
CA GLU A 3 -15.50 8.98 5.04
C GLU A 3 -15.43 8.79 6.56
N LEU A 4 -14.45 9.39 7.23
CA LEU A 4 -14.35 9.37 8.69
C LEU A 4 -15.60 9.99 9.34
N SER A 5 -16.13 11.07 8.75
CA SER A 5 -17.36 11.74 9.24
C SER A 5 -18.59 10.84 9.11
N VAL A 6 -18.76 10.20 7.92
CA VAL A 6 -19.86 9.27 7.67
C VAL A 6 -19.78 8.07 8.61
N GLY A 7 -18.60 7.50 8.79
CA GLY A 7 -18.36 6.40 9.72
C GLY A 7 -18.72 6.78 11.15
N ARG A 8 -18.19 7.93 11.62
CA ARG A 8 -18.46 8.42 12.99
C ARG A 8 -19.94 8.74 13.24
N ALA A 9 -20.62 9.31 12.25
CA ALA A 9 -22.03 9.64 12.37
C ALA A 9 -22.92 8.39 12.42
N SER A 10 -22.63 7.40 11.57
CA SER A 10 -23.42 6.18 11.49
C SER A 10 -23.14 5.16 12.59
N ARG A 11 -21.89 5.13 13.09
CA ARG A 11 -21.41 4.06 14.02
C ARG A 11 -21.66 2.64 13.46
N ARG A 12 -21.68 2.49 12.15
CA ARG A 12 -21.97 1.24 11.43
C ARG A 12 -20.92 0.95 10.39
N SER A 13 -20.88 -0.32 9.93
CA SER A 13 -20.07 -0.74 8.79
C SER A 13 -20.51 -0.04 7.50
N ILE A 14 -19.66 -0.13 6.46
CA ILE A 14 -19.96 0.42 5.12
C ILE A 14 -21.33 -0.04 4.61
N GLY A 15 -21.68 -1.32 4.84
CA GLY A 15 -22.93 -1.89 4.39
C GLY A 15 -24.19 -1.27 4.99
N LEU A 16 -24.11 -0.72 6.20
CA LEU A 16 -25.27 -0.23 6.95
C LEU A 16 -25.25 1.28 7.18
N SER A 17 -24.13 1.96 6.99
CA SER A 17 -23.97 3.38 7.33
C SER A 17 -24.91 4.29 6.57
N PHE A 18 -25.00 4.12 5.25
CA PHE A 18 -25.88 4.93 4.42
C PHE A 18 -27.37 4.63 4.65
N GLU A 19 -27.71 3.39 4.98
CA GLU A 19 -29.08 3.02 5.36
C GLU A 19 -29.47 3.69 6.68
N THR A 20 -28.54 3.77 7.62
CA THR A 20 -28.78 4.40 8.92
C THR A 20 -28.92 5.92 8.79
N LEU A 21 -28.08 6.57 7.98
CA LEU A 21 -28.07 8.02 7.82
C LEU A 21 -29.15 8.53 6.86
N THR A 22 -29.50 7.74 5.83
CA THR A 22 -30.43 8.16 4.78
C THR A 22 -31.36 7.01 4.35
N PRO A 23 -32.25 6.53 5.23
CA PRO A 23 -33.01 5.31 5.01
C PRO A 23 -33.91 5.33 3.75
N ASN A 24 -34.41 6.50 3.38
CA ASN A 24 -35.37 6.65 2.28
C ASN A 24 -34.76 7.24 0.97
N LYS A 25 -33.41 7.29 0.86
CA LYS A 25 -32.75 7.87 -0.32
C LYS A 25 -31.92 6.82 -1.08
N LYS A 26 -31.67 7.13 -2.36
CA LYS A 26 -30.87 6.26 -3.26
C LYS A 26 -29.42 6.06 -2.79
N TRP A 27 -28.92 6.87 -1.86
CA TRP A 27 -27.55 6.76 -1.30
C TRP A 27 -27.25 5.40 -0.65
N LYS A 28 -28.26 4.66 -0.23
CA LYS A 28 -28.11 3.28 0.28
C LYS A 28 -27.42 2.34 -0.72
N TYR A 29 -27.48 2.63 -2.02
CA TYR A 29 -26.87 1.81 -3.06
C TYR A 29 -25.36 2.03 -3.19
N CYS A 30 -24.81 3.13 -2.64
CA CYS A 30 -23.36 3.38 -2.63
C CYS A 30 -22.57 2.24 -1.95
N LYS A 31 -23.20 1.54 -1.00
CA LYS A 31 -22.59 0.38 -0.33
C LYS A 31 -22.10 -0.70 -1.31
N TYR A 32 -22.87 -0.98 -2.35
CA TYR A 32 -22.51 -2.02 -3.33
C TYR A 32 -21.24 -1.67 -4.09
N PHE A 33 -21.12 -0.41 -4.50
CA PHE A 33 -19.93 0.09 -5.16
C PHE A 33 -18.69 0.04 -4.25
N MET A 34 -18.82 0.51 -3.01
CA MET A 34 -17.73 0.48 -2.04
C MET A 34 -17.31 -0.94 -1.67
N ILE A 35 -18.27 -1.84 -1.44
CA ILE A 35 -17.98 -3.24 -1.12
C ILE A 35 -17.30 -3.92 -2.30
N PHE A 36 -17.79 -3.73 -3.52
CA PHE A 36 -17.17 -4.27 -4.72
C PHE A 36 -15.73 -3.77 -4.90
N GLY A 37 -15.49 -2.46 -4.74
CA GLY A 37 -14.16 -1.88 -4.79
C GLY A 37 -13.19 -2.50 -3.77
N ASN A 38 -13.66 -2.73 -2.53
CA ASN A 38 -12.87 -3.42 -1.51
C ASN A 38 -12.53 -4.87 -1.91
N TYR A 39 -13.47 -5.62 -2.48
CA TYR A 39 -13.19 -6.99 -2.93
C TYR A 39 -12.13 -7.04 -4.04
N VAL A 40 -12.24 -6.16 -5.04
CA VAL A 40 -11.26 -6.07 -6.12
C VAL A 40 -9.88 -5.69 -5.58
N LEU A 41 -9.84 -4.69 -4.69
CA LEU A 41 -8.60 -4.25 -4.06
C LEU A 41 -7.97 -5.36 -3.22
N MET A 42 -8.76 -6.05 -2.40
CA MET A 42 -8.27 -7.15 -1.56
C MET A 42 -7.78 -8.33 -2.39
N ALA A 43 -8.44 -8.65 -3.50
CA ALA A 43 -7.98 -9.69 -4.41
C ALA A 43 -6.57 -9.39 -4.95
N PHE A 44 -6.33 -8.13 -5.36
CA PHE A 44 -5.01 -7.68 -5.79
C PHE A 44 -3.97 -7.75 -4.65
N TYR A 45 -4.28 -7.18 -3.49
CA TYR A 45 -3.34 -7.14 -2.38
C TYR A 45 -2.98 -8.52 -1.82
N THR A 46 -3.94 -9.44 -1.73
CA THR A 46 -3.64 -10.80 -1.24
C THR A 46 -2.73 -11.56 -2.19
N MET A 47 -2.89 -11.36 -3.50
CA MET A 47 -2.03 -11.96 -4.51
C MET A 47 -0.59 -11.41 -4.40
N VAL A 48 -0.44 -10.08 -4.40
CA VAL A 48 0.89 -9.44 -4.26
C VAL A 48 1.55 -9.80 -2.93
N THR A 49 0.79 -9.86 -1.84
CA THR A 49 1.34 -10.30 -0.54
C THR A 49 1.75 -11.77 -0.58
N GLY A 50 1.06 -12.62 -1.34
CA GLY A 50 1.47 -13.99 -1.61
C GLY A 50 2.83 -14.06 -2.30
N TRP A 51 3.07 -13.23 -3.31
CA TRP A 51 4.37 -13.13 -3.99
C TRP A 51 5.47 -12.68 -3.02
N MET A 52 5.20 -11.66 -2.21
CA MET A 52 6.15 -11.18 -1.19
C MET A 52 6.51 -12.27 -0.18
N LEU A 53 5.53 -13.06 0.23
CA LEU A 53 5.78 -14.19 1.14
C LEU A 53 6.64 -15.27 0.47
N TYR A 54 6.36 -15.57 -0.80
CA TYR A 54 7.19 -16.50 -1.59
C TYR A 54 8.64 -16.04 -1.67
N TYR A 55 8.89 -14.78 -2.10
CA TYR A 55 10.23 -14.20 -2.15
C TYR A 55 10.92 -14.21 -0.79
N THR A 56 10.19 -13.91 0.27
CA THR A 56 10.75 -13.93 1.63
C THR A 56 11.27 -15.31 2.00
N ILE A 57 10.51 -16.36 1.68
CA ILE A 57 10.91 -17.73 1.96
C ILE A 57 12.11 -18.15 1.09
N GLU A 58 12.11 -17.81 -0.19
CA GLU A 58 13.25 -18.08 -1.08
C GLU A 58 14.53 -17.39 -0.60
N MET A 59 14.43 -16.15 -0.12
CA MET A 59 15.58 -15.45 0.49
C MET A 59 16.07 -16.14 1.76
N PHE A 60 15.17 -16.59 2.62
CA PHE A 60 15.55 -17.30 3.86
C PHE A 60 16.14 -18.69 3.59
N THR A 61 15.72 -19.38 2.55
CA THR A 61 16.30 -20.67 2.15
C THR A 61 17.68 -20.53 1.51
N GLY A 62 18.12 -19.30 1.22
CA GLY A 62 19.42 -19.00 0.65
C GLY A 62 19.51 -19.18 -0.87
N PHE A 63 18.41 -19.51 -1.52
CA PHE A 63 18.40 -19.68 -2.98
C PHE A 63 18.74 -18.36 -3.70
N LEU A 64 18.04 -17.27 -3.36
CA LEU A 64 18.28 -15.94 -3.96
C LEU A 64 19.58 -15.27 -3.47
N THR A 65 20.09 -15.65 -2.30
CA THR A 65 21.31 -15.05 -1.72
C THR A 65 22.58 -15.77 -2.10
N SER A 66 22.50 -17.02 -2.57
CA SER A 66 23.67 -17.82 -2.95
C SER A 66 24.32 -17.43 -4.29
N VAL A 67 23.57 -16.74 -5.15
CA VAL A 67 24.05 -16.30 -6.47
C VAL A 67 23.71 -14.82 -6.64
N PRO A 68 24.67 -13.94 -6.91
CA PRO A 68 24.36 -12.56 -7.32
C PRO A 68 23.65 -12.61 -8.66
N MET A 69 22.34 -12.41 -8.66
CA MET A 69 21.52 -12.38 -9.87
C MET A 69 21.72 -11.08 -10.64
N THR A 70 21.84 -11.19 -11.94
CA THR A 70 21.72 -10.06 -12.85
C THR A 70 20.27 -9.60 -12.94
N GLN A 71 20.03 -8.38 -13.45
CA GLN A 71 18.68 -7.85 -13.65
C GLN A 71 17.83 -8.77 -14.55
N GLU A 72 18.44 -9.35 -15.60
CA GLU A 72 17.78 -10.27 -16.52
C GLU A 72 17.38 -11.57 -15.84
N GLU A 73 18.26 -12.15 -15.02
CA GLU A 73 17.98 -13.36 -14.25
C GLU A 73 16.88 -13.16 -13.21
N SER A 74 16.87 -11.99 -12.53
CA SER A 74 15.82 -11.62 -11.59
C SER A 74 14.46 -11.46 -12.29
N GLY A 75 14.45 -10.83 -13.48
CA GLY A 75 13.24 -10.72 -14.31
C GLY A 75 12.73 -12.08 -14.79
N ASN A 76 13.64 -12.97 -15.20
CA ASN A 76 13.30 -14.32 -15.63
C ASN A 76 12.76 -15.16 -14.45
N PHE A 77 13.34 -15.03 -13.26
CA PHE A 77 12.84 -15.67 -12.05
C PHE A 77 11.41 -15.21 -11.72
N PHE A 78 11.14 -13.91 -11.77
CA PHE A 78 9.80 -13.37 -11.58
C PHE A 78 8.80 -13.91 -12.61
N ASN A 79 9.18 -13.91 -13.89
CA ASN A 79 8.33 -14.43 -14.97
C ASN A 79 8.07 -15.94 -14.83
N SER A 80 9.06 -16.73 -14.42
CA SER A 80 8.86 -18.16 -14.17
C SER A 80 7.89 -18.40 -13.01
N MET A 81 8.03 -17.65 -11.92
CA MET A 81 7.09 -17.70 -10.81
C MET A 81 5.66 -17.35 -11.24
N LEU A 82 5.48 -16.37 -12.13
CA LEU A 82 4.14 -16.02 -12.66
C LEU A 82 3.54 -17.11 -13.53
N GLN A 83 4.35 -17.97 -14.14
CA GLN A 83 3.87 -19.08 -14.97
C GLN A 83 3.50 -20.33 -14.16
N GLU A 84 3.95 -20.41 -12.90
CA GLU A 84 3.65 -21.54 -12.01
C GLU A 84 2.44 -21.21 -11.11
N PRO A 85 1.24 -21.77 -11.40
CA PRO A 85 0.04 -21.45 -10.64
C PRO A 85 0.02 -22.06 -9.22
N GLU A 86 0.70 -23.17 -9.00
CA GLU A 86 0.66 -23.90 -7.70
C GLU A 86 1.26 -23.07 -6.55
N PRO A 87 2.51 -22.53 -6.64
CA PRO A 87 3.06 -21.67 -5.58
C PRO A 87 2.21 -20.42 -5.36
N GLN A 88 1.75 -19.78 -6.42
CA GLN A 88 0.92 -18.58 -6.32
C GLN A 88 -0.37 -18.83 -5.54
N ILE A 89 -1.09 -19.90 -5.86
CA ILE A 89 -2.33 -20.27 -5.15
C ILE A 89 -2.03 -20.60 -3.70
N MET A 90 -0.99 -21.38 -3.44
CA MET A 90 -0.61 -21.80 -2.09
C MET A 90 -0.28 -20.61 -1.19
N PHE A 91 0.59 -19.71 -1.64
CA PHE A 91 1.01 -18.55 -0.86
C PHE A 91 -0.11 -17.51 -0.70
N THR A 92 -0.91 -17.28 -1.75
CA THR A 92 -2.08 -16.42 -1.68
C THR A 92 -3.13 -16.97 -0.70
N ALA A 93 -3.37 -18.29 -0.72
CA ALA A 93 -4.26 -18.94 0.23
C ALA A 93 -3.72 -18.85 1.67
N ALA A 94 -2.44 -19.07 1.88
CA ALA A 94 -1.81 -18.93 3.20
C ALA A 94 -1.97 -17.52 3.77
N VAL A 95 -1.70 -16.48 2.97
CA VAL A 95 -1.90 -15.08 3.36
C VAL A 95 -3.36 -14.78 3.67
N THR A 96 -4.27 -15.26 2.83
CA THR A 96 -5.71 -15.07 3.01
C THR A 96 -6.19 -15.72 4.31
N ILE A 97 -5.82 -16.96 4.58
CA ILE A 97 -6.16 -17.67 5.81
C ILE A 97 -5.58 -16.95 7.03
N ALA A 98 -4.32 -16.52 6.98
CA ALA A 98 -3.68 -15.77 8.06
C ALA A 98 -4.41 -14.45 8.33
N GLY A 99 -4.77 -13.71 7.28
CA GLY A 99 -5.55 -12.46 7.39
C GLY A 99 -6.92 -12.68 8.04
N PHE A 100 -7.66 -13.71 7.60
CA PHE A 100 -8.93 -14.06 8.23
C PHE A 100 -8.77 -14.51 9.70
N ALA A 101 -7.72 -15.26 10.01
CA ALA A 101 -7.43 -15.66 11.38
C ALA A 101 -7.21 -14.45 12.29
N VAL A 102 -6.41 -13.46 11.83
CA VAL A 102 -6.23 -12.20 12.59
C VAL A 102 -7.55 -11.45 12.75
N CYS A 103 -8.36 -11.36 11.70
CA CYS A 103 -9.66 -10.70 11.75
C CYS A 103 -10.65 -11.40 12.69
N ALA A 104 -10.57 -12.73 12.84
CA ALA A 104 -11.43 -13.51 13.72
C ALA A 104 -11.28 -13.15 15.21
N PHE A 105 -10.11 -12.64 15.63
CA PHE A 105 -9.91 -12.12 16.98
C PHE A 105 -10.51 -10.72 17.20
N GLY A 106 -11.12 -10.15 16.17
CA GLY A 106 -11.76 -8.84 16.20
C GLY A 106 -10.80 -7.66 16.06
N LEU A 107 -11.38 -6.45 15.94
CA LEU A 107 -10.61 -5.26 15.58
C LEU A 107 -9.54 -4.90 16.62
N ARG A 108 -9.91 -4.86 17.89
CA ARG A 108 -8.99 -4.39 18.95
C ARG A 108 -7.90 -5.39 19.31
N LYS A 109 -8.25 -6.67 19.49
CA LYS A 109 -7.28 -7.71 19.91
C LYS A 109 -6.55 -8.32 18.72
N GLY A 110 -7.25 -8.54 17.62
CA GLY A 110 -6.68 -9.09 16.39
C GLY A 110 -5.96 -8.02 15.58
N VAL A 111 -6.72 -7.23 14.83
CA VAL A 111 -6.14 -6.31 13.85
C VAL A 111 -5.23 -5.27 14.50
N GLU A 112 -5.72 -4.52 15.49
CA GLU A 112 -4.95 -3.45 16.12
C GLU A 112 -3.75 -4.00 16.92
N GLY A 113 -3.94 -5.10 17.65
CA GLY A 113 -2.89 -5.74 18.43
C GLY A 113 -1.76 -6.32 17.59
N PHE A 114 -2.07 -6.81 16.39
CA PHE A 114 -1.10 -7.36 15.45
C PHE A 114 -0.45 -6.27 14.59
N THR A 115 -1.24 -5.30 14.11
CA THR A 115 -0.76 -4.27 13.19
C THR A 115 0.18 -3.27 13.87
N LYS A 116 -0.11 -2.84 15.11
CA LYS A 116 0.72 -1.86 15.81
C LYS A 116 2.21 -2.24 15.89
N PRO A 117 2.60 -3.41 16.44
CA PRO A 117 4.01 -3.79 16.52
C PRO A 117 4.63 -3.96 15.13
N LEU A 118 3.88 -4.47 14.14
CA LEU A 118 4.39 -4.59 12.78
C LEU A 118 4.63 -3.24 12.11
N MET A 119 3.77 -2.26 12.33
CA MET A 119 3.97 -0.90 11.80
C MET A 119 5.18 -0.21 12.42
N VAL A 120 5.42 -0.41 13.72
CA VAL A 120 6.64 0.09 14.38
C VAL A 120 7.88 -0.58 13.80
N LEU A 121 7.84 -1.91 13.64
CA LEU A 121 8.93 -2.67 13.03
C LEU A 121 9.20 -2.19 11.59
N LEU A 122 8.15 -2.04 10.77
CA LEU A 122 8.25 -1.54 9.40
C LEU A 122 8.91 -0.16 9.37
N PHE A 123 8.49 0.75 10.24
CA PHE A 123 9.06 2.10 10.30
C PHE A 123 10.54 2.09 10.69
N LEU A 124 10.92 1.26 11.66
CA LEU A 124 12.32 1.09 12.06
C LEU A 124 13.17 0.48 10.93
N LEU A 125 12.63 -0.50 10.21
CA LEU A 125 13.29 -1.08 9.04
C LEU A 125 13.46 -0.07 7.91
N LEU A 126 12.45 0.75 7.63
CA LEU A 126 12.55 1.83 6.64
C LEU A 126 13.61 2.86 7.03
N LEU A 127 13.67 3.26 8.30
CA LEU A 127 14.72 4.17 8.79
C LEU A 127 16.11 3.54 8.65
N PHE A 128 16.25 2.27 9.02
CA PHE A 128 17.51 1.55 8.86
C PHE A 128 17.95 1.47 7.39
N LEU A 129 17.03 1.10 6.48
CA LEU A 129 17.31 1.04 5.05
C LEU A 129 17.59 2.43 4.46
N ALA A 130 16.88 3.46 4.89
CA ALA A 130 17.15 4.84 4.48
C ALA A 130 18.55 5.28 4.91
N THR A 131 18.97 4.96 6.14
CA THR A 131 20.35 5.26 6.58
C THR A 131 21.39 4.47 5.79
N ARG A 132 21.12 3.21 5.47
CA ARG A 132 21.99 2.39 4.58
C ARG A 132 22.08 2.97 3.18
N SER A 133 20.99 3.53 2.69
CA SER A 133 20.92 4.14 1.35
C SER A 133 21.90 5.29 1.17
N PHE A 134 22.20 6.07 2.23
CA PHE A 134 23.20 7.15 2.19
C PHE A 134 24.61 6.67 1.81
N PHE A 135 24.92 5.42 2.07
CA PHE A 135 26.23 4.80 1.78
C PHE A 135 26.30 4.11 0.42
N LEU A 136 25.23 4.14 -0.36
CA LEU A 136 25.19 3.54 -1.69
C LEU A 136 25.89 4.45 -2.73
N PRO A 137 26.63 3.89 -3.70
CA PRO A 137 27.34 4.68 -4.71
C PRO A 137 26.38 5.52 -5.59
N GLY A 138 25.18 5.00 -5.88
CA GLY A 138 24.14 5.70 -6.67
C GLY A 138 23.22 6.61 -5.83
N PHE A 139 23.59 6.93 -4.58
CA PHE A 139 22.74 7.74 -3.72
C PHE A 139 22.44 9.12 -4.30
N LYS A 140 23.47 9.81 -4.79
CA LYS A 140 23.33 11.18 -5.30
C LYS A 140 22.41 11.24 -6.53
N GLU A 141 22.63 10.34 -7.48
CA GLU A 141 21.83 10.24 -8.70
C GLU A 141 20.38 9.84 -8.37
N GLY A 142 20.20 8.86 -7.49
CA GLY A 142 18.88 8.40 -7.07
C GLY A 142 18.07 9.47 -6.35
N ILE A 143 18.68 10.21 -5.43
CA ILE A 143 18.03 11.34 -4.74
C ILE A 143 17.75 12.48 -5.70
N GLN A 144 18.67 12.80 -6.60
CA GLN A 144 18.44 13.82 -7.61
C GLN A 144 17.26 13.46 -8.52
N TYR A 145 17.19 12.22 -8.97
CA TYR A 145 16.06 11.73 -9.76
C TYR A 145 14.73 11.82 -9.01
N TYR A 146 14.72 11.46 -7.72
CA TYR A 146 13.51 11.41 -6.91
C TYR A 146 13.00 12.78 -6.47
N LEU A 147 13.90 13.65 -6.03
CA LEU A 147 13.52 14.92 -5.39
C LEU A 147 13.65 16.14 -6.29
N TYR A 148 14.39 16.04 -7.39
CA TYR A 148 14.56 17.18 -8.29
C TYR A 148 13.51 17.16 -9.40
N PRO A 149 12.48 18.01 -9.32
CA PRO A 149 11.42 17.98 -10.30
C PRO A 149 11.91 18.53 -11.65
N ASP A 150 11.75 17.75 -12.71
CA ASP A 150 12.03 18.18 -14.08
C ASP A 150 10.74 18.71 -14.72
N PHE A 151 10.48 20.00 -14.53
CA PHE A 151 9.33 20.66 -15.11
C PHE A 151 9.36 20.78 -16.63
N SER A 152 10.53 20.55 -17.27
CA SER A 152 10.64 20.60 -18.73
C SER A 152 9.86 19.48 -19.42
N LYS A 153 9.61 18.38 -18.69
CA LYS A 153 8.81 17.25 -19.17
C LYS A 153 7.31 17.48 -19.10
N ILE A 154 6.87 18.55 -18.42
CA ILE A 154 5.45 18.90 -18.31
C ILE A 154 5.10 19.80 -19.50
N THR A 155 4.37 19.23 -20.45
CA THR A 155 3.85 19.94 -21.63
C THR A 155 2.34 20.13 -21.49
N LYS A 156 1.76 20.99 -22.33
CA LYS A 156 0.30 21.17 -22.34
C LYS A 156 -0.44 19.89 -22.71
N ASP A 157 0.18 19.03 -23.52
CA ASP A 157 -0.43 17.82 -24.03
C ASP A 157 -0.48 16.71 -22.97
N ASN A 158 0.53 16.62 -22.08
CA ASN A 158 0.60 15.60 -21.04
C ASN A 158 0.18 16.09 -19.63
N PHE A 159 -0.13 17.38 -19.47
CA PHE A 159 -0.49 17.97 -18.18
C PHE A 159 -1.68 17.27 -17.52
N TYR A 160 -2.75 17.03 -18.29
CA TYR A 160 -3.94 16.36 -17.78
C TYR A 160 -3.68 14.90 -17.40
N GLU A 161 -2.82 14.21 -18.13
CA GLU A 161 -2.42 12.85 -17.82
C GLU A 161 -1.64 12.80 -16.51
N ILE A 162 -0.64 13.66 -16.35
CA ILE A 162 0.16 13.78 -15.12
C ILE A 162 -0.73 14.13 -13.93
N LEU A 163 -1.63 15.10 -14.09
CA LEU A 163 -2.56 15.51 -13.03
C LEU A 163 -3.49 14.35 -12.64
N SER A 164 -4.04 13.66 -13.63
CA SER A 164 -4.92 12.51 -13.41
C SER A 164 -4.19 11.37 -12.69
N ALA A 165 -2.96 11.07 -13.11
CA ALA A 165 -2.12 10.06 -12.47
C ALA A 165 -1.80 10.43 -11.01
N ALA A 166 -1.42 11.68 -10.76
CA ALA A 166 -1.14 12.17 -9.40
C ALA A 166 -2.38 12.13 -8.50
N CYS A 167 -3.55 12.54 -9.01
CA CYS A 167 -4.81 12.41 -8.29
C CYS A 167 -5.15 10.94 -8.02
N GLY A 168 -5.03 10.09 -9.03
CA GLY A 168 -5.26 8.64 -8.90
C GLY A 168 -4.38 8.02 -7.83
N GLN A 169 -3.09 8.35 -7.81
CA GLN A 169 -2.15 7.90 -6.79
C GLN A 169 -2.54 8.38 -5.39
N ALA A 170 -2.93 9.65 -5.23
CA ALA A 170 -3.37 10.19 -3.95
C ALA A 170 -4.66 9.51 -3.43
N PHE A 171 -5.61 9.22 -4.31
CA PHE A 171 -6.82 8.47 -3.96
C PHE A 171 -6.52 7.03 -3.57
N PHE A 172 -5.60 6.40 -4.29
CA PHE A 172 -5.20 5.01 -4.06
C PHE A 172 -4.49 4.85 -2.72
N THR A 173 -3.46 5.66 -2.45
CA THR A 173 -2.63 5.54 -1.24
C THR A 173 -3.44 5.82 0.04
N LEU A 174 -4.34 6.81 0.00
CA LEU A 174 -5.24 7.14 1.12
C LEU A 174 -6.47 6.24 1.21
N GLY A 175 -6.69 5.33 0.24
CA GLY A 175 -7.85 4.46 0.20
C GLY A 175 -9.18 5.20 0.13
N VAL A 176 -9.23 6.33 -0.59
CA VAL A 176 -10.42 7.17 -0.70
C VAL A 176 -11.40 6.59 -1.71
N GLY A 177 -12.68 6.62 -1.39
CA GLY A 177 -13.77 6.17 -2.27
C GLY A 177 -14.25 4.75 -2.02
N ILE A 178 -13.45 3.91 -1.35
CA ILE A 178 -13.78 2.51 -1.06
C ILE A 178 -14.39 2.32 0.34
N GLY A 179 -14.47 3.39 1.15
CA GLY A 179 -15.09 3.34 2.48
C GLY A 179 -14.24 2.69 3.57
N SER A 180 -12.97 2.40 3.33
CA SER A 180 -12.06 1.83 4.33
C SER A 180 -11.91 2.75 5.55
N LEU A 181 -11.71 4.03 5.33
CA LEU A 181 -11.63 5.04 6.38
C LEU A 181 -12.97 5.22 7.12
N GLN A 182 -14.10 4.88 6.49
CA GLN A 182 -15.41 4.91 7.11
C GLN A 182 -15.53 3.89 8.25
N ILE A 183 -14.94 2.70 8.08
CA ILE A 183 -14.91 1.69 9.14
C ILE A 183 -14.13 2.24 10.34
N PHE A 184 -12.95 2.80 10.14
CA PHE A 184 -12.17 3.40 11.22
C PHE A 184 -12.91 4.58 11.87
N GLY A 185 -13.59 5.41 11.07
CA GLY A 185 -14.45 6.48 11.57
C GLY A 185 -15.54 5.98 12.52
N SER A 186 -16.12 4.80 12.26
CA SER A 186 -17.19 4.23 13.09
C SER A 186 -16.75 3.90 14.53
N TYR A 187 -15.47 3.62 14.72
CA TYR A 187 -14.86 3.37 16.05
C TYR A 187 -14.29 4.63 16.70
N MET A 188 -14.24 5.75 15.97
CA MET A 188 -13.65 6.99 16.48
C MET A 188 -14.52 7.63 17.58
N SER A 189 -13.87 8.06 18.67
CA SER A 189 -14.54 8.80 19.74
C SER A 189 -15.08 10.15 19.25
N SER A 190 -16.24 10.55 19.75
CA SER A 190 -16.83 11.88 19.46
C SER A 190 -15.97 13.05 19.96
N LYS A 191 -15.08 12.81 20.92
CA LYS A 191 -14.18 13.83 21.48
C LYS A 191 -12.99 14.15 20.56
N LYS A 192 -12.66 13.29 19.59
CA LYS A 192 -11.54 13.50 18.68
C LYS A 192 -11.91 14.39 17.50
N SER A 193 -11.00 15.27 17.07
CA SER A 193 -11.18 16.07 15.86
C SER A 193 -10.94 15.23 14.62
N ILE A 194 -11.93 15.14 13.73
CA ILE A 194 -11.80 14.42 12.46
C ILE A 194 -10.73 15.05 11.57
N ALA A 195 -10.71 16.39 11.50
CA ALA A 195 -9.73 17.10 10.68
C ALA A 195 -8.30 16.81 11.13
N TYR A 196 -8.07 16.81 12.44
CA TYR A 196 -6.76 16.49 13.00
C TYR A 196 -6.33 15.05 12.65
N GLU A 197 -7.19 14.06 12.93
CA GLU A 197 -6.90 12.64 12.62
C GLU A 197 -6.67 12.42 11.12
N ALA A 198 -7.47 13.04 10.26
CA ALA A 198 -7.29 12.96 8.82
C ALA A 198 -5.97 13.59 8.34
N SER A 199 -5.57 14.72 8.95
CA SER A 199 -4.29 15.35 8.63
C SER A 199 -3.12 14.50 9.10
N VAL A 200 -3.19 13.90 10.28
CA VAL A 200 -2.16 12.99 10.79
C VAL A 200 -2.01 11.78 9.88
N ILE A 201 -3.12 11.17 9.44
CA ILE A 201 -3.08 10.05 8.49
C ILE A 201 -2.37 10.45 7.21
N ALA A 202 -2.76 11.57 6.59
CA ALA A 202 -2.17 12.03 5.34
C ALA A 202 -0.66 12.34 5.47
N ILE A 203 -0.26 12.99 6.57
CA ILE A 203 1.16 13.32 6.82
C ILE A 203 1.98 12.05 7.02
N LEU A 204 1.49 11.10 7.82
CA LEU A 204 2.21 9.85 8.08
C LEU A 204 2.32 8.99 6.81
N ASP A 205 1.26 8.89 6.03
CA ASP A 205 1.24 8.19 4.74
C ASP A 205 2.29 8.78 3.79
N THR A 206 2.28 10.10 3.61
CA THR A 206 3.26 10.81 2.79
C THR A 206 4.69 10.62 3.29
N LEU A 207 4.91 10.66 4.61
CA LEU A 207 6.24 10.48 5.20
C LEU A 207 6.79 9.08 4.94
N VAL A 208 5.96 8.04 5.10
CA VAL A 208 6.37 6.65 4.82
C VAL A 208 6.68 6.48 3.33
N ALA A 209 5.84 7.00 2.44
CA ALA A 209 6.08 6.96 1.00
C ALA A 209 7.39 7.69 0.62
N PHE A 210 7.65 8.83 1.24
CA PHE A 210 8.87 9.60 1.04
C PHE A 210 10.13 8.82 1.49
N LEU A 211 10.07 8.18 2.67
CA LEU A 211 11.17 7.34 3.15
C LEU A 211 11.40 6.12 2.23
N ALA A 212 10.33 5.50 1.75
CA ALA A 212 10.44 4.40 0.81
C ALA A 212 11.14 4.82 -0.49
N GLY A 213 10.84 6.00 -1.03
CA GLY A 213 11.52 6.55 -2.19
C GLY A 213 13.02 6.78 -1.95
N ILE A 214 13.41 7.26 -0.77
CA ILE A 214 14.83 7.41 -0.38
C ILE A 214 15.57 6.06 -0.36
N VAL A 215 14.88 4.98 -0.12
CA VAL A 215 15.46 3.62 -0.16
C VAL A 215 15.55 3.10 -1.61
N ILE A 216 14.44 3.19 -2.34
CA ILE A 216 14.28 2.53 -3.64
C ILE A 216 15.14 3.19 -4.71
N PHE A 217 15.04 4.51 -4.90
CA PHE A 217 15.71 5.18 -6.01
C PHE A 217 17.24 5.09 -5.94
N PRO A 218 17.90 5.35 -4.82
CA PRO A 218 19.34 5.14 -4.72
C PRO A 218 19.76 3.67 -4.95
N ALA A 219 18.94 2.71 -4.54
CA ALA A 219 19.21 1.30 -4.83
C ALA A 219 19.14 1.04 -6.33
N CYS A 220 18.10 1.51 -7.03
CA CYS A 220 17.98 1.36 -8.48
C CYS A 220 19.23 1.89 -9.21
N PHE A 221 19.66 3.10 -8.90
CA PHE A 221 20.85 3.70 -9.52
C PHE A 221 22.15 3.00 -9.13
N SER A 222 22.25 2.43 -7.94
CA SER A 222 23.45 1.70 -7.49
C SER A 222 23.61 0.35 -8.15
N TYR A 223 22.51 -0.30 -8.49
CA TYR A 223 22.49 -1.63 -9.11
C TYR A 223 22.16 -1.58 -10.62
N ALA A 224 22.15 -0.39 -11.22
CA ALA A 224 21.85 -0.15 -12.63
C ALA A 224 20.48 -0.73 -13.07
N VAL A 225 19.49 -0.68 -12.17
CA VAL A 225 18.09 -1.07 -12.44
C VAL A 225 17.33 0.18 -12.87
N GLU A 226 16.60 0.11 -13.99
CA GLU A 226 15.75 1.23 -14.39
C GLU A 226 14.62 1.42 -13.36
N PRO A 227 14.39 2.67 -12.91
CA PRO A 227 13.28 2.97 -12.00
C PRO A 227 11.95 2.91 -12.76
N GLY A 228 11.42 1.71 -12.90
CA GLY A 228 10.16 1.43 -13.57
C GLY A 228 8.95 1.62 -12.66
N GLN A 229 7.77 1.28 -13.18
CA GLN A 229 6.51 1.29 -12.45
C GLN A 229 5.98 -0.14 -12.24
N GLY A 230 5.26 -0.35 -11.12
CA GLY A 230 4.52 -1.56 -10.87
C GLY A 230 5.35 -2.73 -10.31
N PRO A 231 4.85 -3.98 -10.50
CA PRO A 231 5.42 -5.18 -9.89
C PRO A 231 6.87 -5.48 -10.28
N GLY A 232 7.38 -4.91 -11.38
CA GLY A 232 8.77 -5.08 -11.81
C GLY A 232 9.83 -4.47 -10.88
N LEU A 233 9.40 -3.71 -9.87
CA LEU A 233 10.27 -3.16 -8.81
C LEU A 233 10.27 -4.03 -7.54
N ILE A 234 9.45 -5.07 -7.50
CA ILE A 234 9.42 -6.05 -6.41
C ILE A 234 10.53 -7.06 -6.58
#